data_d0298fea86535cf0d6b5d181031105dd
#
_entry.id   d0298fea86535cf0d6b5d181031105dd
#
_cell.length_a   1.000
_cell.length_b   1.000
_cell.length_c   1.000
_cell.angle_alpha   90.00
_cell.angle_beta   90.00
_cell.angle_gamma   90.00
#
_symmetry.space_group_name_H-M   'P 1'
#
loop_
_entity.id
_entity.type
_entity.pdbx_description
1 polymer ?
#
loop_
_entity_poly.entity_id
_entity_poly.type
_entity_poly.pdbx_seq_one_letter_code
_entity_poly.pdbx_strand_id
1 'polypeptide(L)'
;MYDILKQPQKGEKDITDYDAFSVGLKLHSEGITAKHPVVMIPGVISTGLESWGTHKNSRQYFRKRLWGGWSMMRALVADKEEWKRHVMLDKYTGLDPPNVKLRASQGFDAADFFITGYWIWSKILENLAAIGYDPQTSYTAAYDWRLSYANMEVRDQYFTRLKMHIETAVKIEKKKVVLASHSMGGQVLFYFFHWVAHKSGGNAGESWVDENIEAWINISGCMLGTAKGLPAVLSGEMKDTAQLNAFAVAGIERFLGREERAEIFRAMPGISSMLPIGGDAVWGDMNSAPDDKPGQNVSYGAFLNFRNHNSSHAQRNMTVQQSLEYLLNTTEPWYQDMIKGSYSNGVAHTKAEVDANEDDPIKWINPLETRLPLAPNLKIYCFYGILPPFTPIKSLFTTN
;
A
#
# COMPACT_ATOMS: atom_id res chain seq x y z
N MET A 1 23.04 22.33 -16.93
CA MET A 1 22.21 21.26 -16.34
C MET A 1 22.81 20.66 -15.06
N TYR A 2 24.13 20.59 -14.95
CA TYR A 2 24.86 20.11 -13.76
C TYR A 2 24.79 21.08 -12.56
N ASP A 3 24.70 22.39 -12.85
CA ASP A 3 24.71 23.43 -11.81
C ASP A 3 23.34 23.69 -11.18
N ILE A 4 22.24 23.27 -11.84
CA ILE A 4 20.88 23.35 -11.27
C ILE A 4 20.67 22.31 -10.16
N LEU A 5 21.44 21.22 -10.17
CA LEU A 5 21.38 20.16 -9.16
C LEU A 5 22.25 20.44 -7.92
N LYS A 6 23.07 21.50 -7.93
CA LYS A 6 23.99 21.86 -6.85
C LYS A 6 23.56 23.07 -6.01
N GLN A 7 22.52 23.79 -6.41
CA GLN A 7 22.00 24.85 -5.57
C GLN A 7 20.84 24.29 -4.73
N PRO A 8 20.99 24.16 -3.41
CA PRO A 8 19.82 24.03 -2.53
C PRO A 8 18.96 25.27 -2.78
N GLN A 9 17.70 25.07 -3.09
CA GLN A 9 16.79 26.21 -3.24
C GLN A 9 16.83 27.00 -1.93
N LYS A 10 16.99 28.32 -2.05
CA LYS A 10 17.19 29.24 -0.91
C LYS A 10 16.06 29.21 0.13
N GLY A 11 14.93 28.52 -0.17
CA GLY A 11 13.81 28.28 0.75
C GLY A 11 13.89 26.98 1.57
N GLU A 12 14.78 26.03 1.21
CA GLU A 12 14.94 24.77 1.97
C GLU A 12 15.90 24.93 3.16
N LYS A 13 16.68 25.98 3.21
CA LYS A 13 17.58 26.27 4.35
C LYS A 13 16.90 26.92 5.54
N ASP A 14 15.69 27.44 5.39
CA ASP A 14 14.95 28.11 6.48
C ASP A 14 13.93 27.17 7.19
N ILE A 15 13.70 25.96 6.67
CA ILE A 15 13.16 24.88 7.50
C ILE A 15 14.35 24.28 8.21
N THR A 16 14.72 24.90 9.33
CA THR A 16 15.82 24.43 10.16
C THR A 16 15.55 22.99 10.57
N ASP A 17 16.60 22.15 10.66
CA ASP A 17 16.53 20.80 11.25
C ASP A 17 15.78 20.75 12.57
N TYR A 18 15.69 21.89 13.27
CA TYR A 18 14.94 22.10 14.49
C TYR A 18 13.43 21.87 14.31
N ASP A 19 12.82 22.31 13.21
CA ASP A 19 11.38 22.11 12.98
C ASP A 19 11.07 20.63 12.67
N ALA A 20 12.01 19.91 12.07
CA ALA A 20 11.88 18.51 11.76
C ALA A 20 11.75 17.61 13.00
N PHE A 21 12.46 17.96 14.09
CA PHE A 21 12.50 17.23 15.35
C PHE A 21 11.60 17.83 16.43
N SER A 22 10.89 18.91 16.14
CA SER A 22 10.23 19.76 17.15
C SER A 22 9.28 18.99 18.06
N VAL A 23 8.48 18.08 17.53
CA VAL A 23 7.53 17.28 18.30
C VAL A 23 8.27 16.30 19.22
N GLY A 24 9.25 15.58 18.69
CA GLY A 24 10.06 14.62 19.47
C GLY A 24 10.85 15.29 20.56
N LEU A 25 11.50 16.43 20.28
CA LEU A 25 12.24 17.21 21.26
C LEU A 25 11.34 17.74 22.38
N LYS A 26 10.13 18.22 22.03
CA LYS A 26 9.13 18.62 23.02
C LYS A 26 8.76 17.45 23.92
N LEU A 27 8.40 16.30 23.32
CA LEU A 27 8.05 15.09 24.10
C LEU A 27 9.21 14.64 25.00
N HIS A 28 10.44 14.69 24.49
CA HIS A 28 11.63 14.37 25.28
C HIS A 28 11.81 15.32 26.48
N SER A 29 11.59 16.61 26.27
CA SER A 29 11.64 17.62 27.37
C SER A 29 10.57 17.39 28.44
N GLU A 30 9.47 16.72 28.10
CA GLU A 30 8.40 16.30 29.01
C GLU A 30 8.69 14.93 29.67
N GLY A 31 9.88 14.35 29.44
CA GLY A 31 10.33 13.07 30.01
C GLY A 31 9.89 11.83 29.24
N ILE A 32 9.34 11.99 28.03
CA ILE A 32 8.97 10.84 27.19
C ILE A 32 10.22 10.33 26.47
N THR A 33 10.46 9.01 26.60
CA THR A 33 11.59 8.33 26.00
C THR A 33 11.17 7.03 25.34
N ALA A 34 12.03 6.46 24.50
CA ALA A 34 11.85 5.16 23.88
C ALA A 34 11.54 4.09 24.94
N LYS A 35 10.50 3.28 24.71
CA LYS A 35 10.06 2.25 25.67
C LYS A 35 9.94 0.86 25.06
N HIS A 36 9.28 0.71 23.95
CA HIS A 36 9.05 -0.55 23.25
C HIS A 36 9.79 -0.55 21.92
N PRO A 37 10.34 -1.67 21.44
CA PRO A 37 10.86 -1.72 20.09
C PRO A 37 9.75 -1.41 19.09
N VAL A 38 10.10 -0.71 17.99
CA VAL A 38 9.14 -0.28 16.96
C VAL A 38 9.46 -0.96 15.63
N VAL A 39 8.48 -1.62 15.03
CA VAL A 39 8.57 -2.15 13.66
C VAL A 39 7.61 -1.37 12.76
N MET A 40 8.18 -0.76 11.73
CA MET A 40 7.43 0.05 10.75
C MET A 40 7.16 -0.78 9.50
N ILE A 41 5.90 -0.83 9.09
CA ILE A 41 5.44 -1.55 7.90
C ILE A 41 4.95 -0.52 6.87
N PRO A 42 5.74 -0.22 5.84
CA PRO A 42 5.41 0.82 4.87
C PRO A 42 4.28 0.43 3.92
N GLY A 43 3.86 1.37 3.08
CA GLY A 43 2.88 1.14 2.00
C GLY A 43 3.55 1.08 0.63
N VAL A 44 2.73 1.18 -0.43
CA VAL A 44 3.18 1.11 -1.83
C VAL A 44 4.17 2.23 -2.18
N ILE A 45 3.81 3.49 -1.92
CA ILE A 45 4.66 4.63 -2.26
C ILE A 45 5.90 4.67 -1.36
N SER A 46 5.76 4.25 -0.11
CA SER A 46 6.81 4.30 0.89
C SER A 46 7.74 3.08 0.91
N THR A 47 7.71 2.23 -0.12
CA THR A 47 8.67 1.12 -0.22
C THR A 47 9.40 1.17 -1.54
N GLY A 48 10.67 1.51 -1.52
CA GLY A 48 11.54 1.47 -2.69
C GLY A 48 11.78 0.04 -3.18
N LEU A 49 11.82 -0.15 -4.51
CA LEU A 49 12.16 -1.43 -5.12
C LEU A 49 13.48 -1.33 -5.88
N GLU A 50 14.39 -2.24 -5.60
CA GLU A 50 15.77 -2.27 -6.09
C GLU A 50 16.04 -3.52 -6.93
N SER A 51 16.70 -3.36 -8.08
CA SER A 51 17.06 -4.47 -8.95
C SER A 51 18.30 -5.22 -8.46
N TRP A 52 18.19 -6.54 -8.38
CA TRP A 52 19.27 -7.49 -8.07
C TRP A 52 19.54 -8.46 -9.22
N GLY A 53 19.04 -8.15 -10.43
CA GLY A 53 19.26 -8.96 -11.63
C GLY A 53 20.71 -8.87 -12.11
N THR A 54 21.30 -10.04 -12.39
CA THR A 54 22.70 -10.17 -12.87
C THR A 54 22.79 -10.61 -14.33
N HIS A 55 21.63 -10.95 -14.93
CA HIS A 55 21.57 -11.31 -16.34
C HIS A 55 22.03 -10.14 -17.24
N LYS A 56 22.57 -10.44 -18.44
CA LYS A 56 23.11 -9.46 -19.38
C LYS A 56 22.22 -8.23 -19.57
N ASN A 57 20.92 -8.43 -19.71
CA ASN A 57 19.96 -7.35 -19.96
C ASN A 57 19.54 -6.61 -18.66
N SER A 58 19.64 -7.25 -17.50
CA SER A 58 19.21 -6.67 -16.21
C SER A 58 20.34 -6.02 -15.42
N ARG A 59 21.59 -6.42 -15.65
CA ARG A 59 22.75 -6.00 -14.83
C ARG A 59 23.02 -4.49 -14.87
N GLN A 60 22.56 -3.78 -15.90
CA GLN A 60 22.67 -2.32 -15.96
C GLN A 60 21.86 -1.62 -14.87
N TYR A 61 20.84 -2.30 -14.35
CA TYR A 61 20.02 -1.82 -13.24
C TYR A 61 20.44 -2.38 -11.88
N PHE A 62 21.51 -3.19 -11.83
CA PHE A 62 21.96 -3.78 -10.57
C PHE A 62 22.12 -2.72 -9.49
N ARG A 63 21.44 -2.92 -8.34
CA ARG A 63 21.35 -2.03 -7.20
C ARG A 63 20.79 -0.64 -7.48
N LYS A 64 20.07 -0.46 -8.58
CA LYS A 64 19.32 0.77 -8.84
C LYS A 64 17.86 0.62 -8.39
N ARG A 65 17.33 1.64 -7.75
CA ARG A 65 15.90 1.71 -7.44
C ARG A 65 15.12 1.94 -8.73
N LEU A 66 14.23 1.00 -9.05
CA LEU A 66 13.31 1.08 -10.19
C LEU A 66 11.90 1.51 -9.77
N TRP A 67 11.65 1.59 -8.44
CA TRP A 67 10.52 2.26 -7.84
C TRP A 67 11.04 3.15 -6.70
N GLY A 68 10.71 4.44 -6.76
CA GLY A 68 11.29 5.46 -5.89
C GLY A 68 12.66 5.95 -6.35
N GLY A 69 12.89 7.26 -6.17
CA GLY A 69 14.16 7.92 -6.48
C GLY A 69 14.37 8.26 -7.95
N TRP A 70 15.43 9.02 -8.20
CA TRP A 70 15.77 9.54 -9.53
C TRP A 70 16.17 8.46 -10.54
N SER A 71 16.65 7.31 -10.08
CA SER A 71 17.00 6.19 -10.98
C SER A 71 15.78 5.61 -11.68
N MET A 72 14.61 5.59 -11.03
CA MET A 72 13.32 5.24 -11.65
C MET A 72 13.01 6.18 -12.81
N MET A 73 13.04 7.49 -12.57
CA MET A 73 12.74 8.50 -13.61
C MET A 73 13.70 8.38 -14.79
N ARG A 74 14.98 8.16 -14.51
CA ARG A 74 16.00 7.96 -15.56
C ARG A 74 15.74 6.69 -16.37
N ALA A 75 15.42 5.58 -15.70
CA ALA A 75 15.12 4.31 -16.37
C ALA A 75 13.87 4.43 -17.25
N LEU A 76 12.80 5.04 -16.73
CA LEU A 76 11.55 5.25 -17.45
C LEU A 76 11.76 6.10 -18.74
N VAL A 77 12.61 7.15 -18.67
CA VAL A 77 12.86 8.03 -19.82
C VAL A 77 13.82 7.40 -20.81
N ALA A 78 14.86 6.68 -20.34
CA ALA A 78 15.91 6.14 -21.19
C ALA A 78 15.49 4.84 -21.89
N ASP A 79 14.73 3.97 -21.23
CA ASP A 79 14.28 2.68 -21.74
C ASP A 79 12.99 2.22 -21.01
N LYS A 80 11.87 2.76 -21.45
CA LYS A 80 10.55 2.51 -20.87
C LYS A 80 10.20 1.01 -20.89
N GLU A 81 10.43 0.32 -21.98
CA GLU A 81 10.02 -1.08 -22.13
C GLU A 81 10.83 -1.99 -21.19
N GLU A 82 12.12 -1.73 -21.05
CA GLU A 82 12.94 -2.50 -20.13
C GLU A 82 12.60 -2.16 -18.66
N TRP A 83 12.27 -0.90 -18.35
CA TRP A 83 11.74 -0.53 -17.05
C TRP A 83 10.42 -1.26 -16.74
N LYS A 84 9.47 -1.26 -17.67
CA LYS A 84 8.18 -2.00 -17.55
C LYS A 84 8.45 -3.49 -17.27
N ARG A 85 9.32 -4.10 -18.05
CA ARG A 85 9.69 -5.53 -17.90
C ARG A 85 10.23 -5.83 -16.50
N HIS A 86 10.90 -4.88 -15.84
CA HIS A 86 11.41 -5.06 -14.48
C HIS A 86 10.36 -4.82 -13.41
N VAL A 87 9.45 -3.88 -13.61
CA VAL A 87 8.47 -3.53 -12.56
C VAL A 87 7.20 -4.38 -12.62
N MET A 88 6.86 -4.91 -13.78
CA MET A 88 5.72 -5.83 -13.92
C MET A 88 6.10 -7.23 -13.42
N LEU A 89 5.15 -7.90 -12.80
CA LEU A 89 5.25 -9.32 -12.48
C LEU A 89 4.73 -10.18 -13.65
N ASP A 90 5.13 -11.43 -13.67
CA ASP A 90 4.58 -12.40 -14.61
C ASP A 90 3.08 -12.58 -14.37
N LYS A 91 2.30 -12.50 -15.43
CA LYS A 91 0.83 -12.44 -15.39
C LYS A 91 0.17 -13.71 -14.84
N TYR A 92 0.85 -14.84 -14.91
CA TYR A 92 0.30 -16.14 -14.51
C TYR A 92 0.80 -16.58 -13.14
N THR A 93 2.06 -16.31 -12.83
CA THR A 93 2.67 -16.73 -11.56
C THR A 93 2.61 -15.64 -10.49
N GLY A 94 2.47 -14.38 -10.88
CA GLY A 94 2.59 -13.23 -9.98
C GLY A 94 3.98 -13.10 -9.34
N LEU A 95 5.02 -13.64 -9.98
CA LEU A 95 6.42 -13.58 -9.55
C LEU A 95 7.26 -12.77 -10.54
N ASP A 96 8.56 -12.63 -10.27
CA ASP A 96 9.45 -11.95 -11.22
C ASP A 96 9.47 -12.66 -12.59
N PRO A 97 9.43 -11.91 -13.70
CA PRO A 97 9.66 -12.47 -15.03
C PRO A 97 11.06 -13.09 -15.15
N PRO A 98 11.29 -13.97 -16.15
CA PRO A 98 12.60 -14.57 -16.38
C PRO A 98 13.72 -13.52 -16.48
N ASN A 99 14.83 -13.78 -15.78
CA ASN A 99 16.03 -12.91 -15.74
C ASN A 99 15.85 -11.53 -15.06
N VAL A 100 14.71 -11.29 -14.43
CA VAL A 100 14.47 -10.13 -13.58
C VAL A 100 14.55 -10.56 -12.12
N LYS A 101 15.11 -9.68 -11.28
CA LYS A 101 15.10 -9.85 -9.83
C LYS A 101 14.93 -8.48 -9.19
N LEU A 102 13.68 -8.10 -8.90
CA LEU A 102 13.36 -6.85 -8.19
C LEU A 102 12.96 -7.18 -6.76
N ARG A 103 13.49 -6.43 -5.79
CA ARG A 103 13.28 -6.67 -4.35
C ARG A 103 13.03 -5.36 -3.63
N ALA A 104 12.32 -5.41 -2.52
CA ALA A 104 12.22 -4.26 -1.63
C ALA A 104 13.62 -3.83 -1.18
N SER A 105 13.87 -2.52 -1.23
CA SER A 105 15.06 -1.93 -0.61
C SER A 105 15.00 -2.20 0.91
N GLN A 106 16.15 -2.26 1.55
CA GLN A 106 16.24 -2.59 2.97
C GLN A 106 16.64 -1.37 3.81
N GLY A 107 16.35 -1.45 5.10
CA GLY A 107 16.67 -0.39 6.06
C GLY A 107 15.70 0.78 6.01
N PHE A 108 16.00 1.82 6.78
CA PHE A 108 15.16 3.03 6.85
C PHE A 108 15.05 3.76 5.53
N ASP A 109 16.16 3.85 4.77
CA ASP A 109 16.20 4.46 3.44
C ASP A 109 15.15 3.88 2.46
N ALA A 110 14.71 2.65 2.70
CA ALA A 110 13.67 2.02 1.88
C ALA A 110 12.35 2.79 1.92
N ALA A 111 12.06 3.47 3.03
CA ALA A 111 10.77 4.06 3.33
C ALA A 111 10.80 5.58 3.58
N ASP A 112 11.96 6.20 3.70
CA ASP A 112 12.10 7.60 4.09
C ASP A 112 11.36 8.55 3.16
N PHE A 113 11.56 8.40 1.85
CA PHE A 113 10.95 9.25 0.83
C PHE A 113 10.76 8.48 -0.48
N PHE A 114 9.76 8.88 -1.26
CA PHE A 114 9.56 8.36 -2.60
C PHE A 114 10.55 9.00 -3.61
N ILE A 115 10.58 10.30 -3.64
CA ILE A 115 11.58 11.13 -4.35
C ILE A 115 11.96 12.30 -3.46
N THR A 116 13.08 12.97 -3.76
CA THR A 116 13.51 14.15 -3.02
C THR A 116 12.38 15.17 -2.92
N GLY A 117 12.06 15.60 -1.70
CA GLY A 117 10.96 16.53 -1.41
C GLY A 117 9.60 15.86 -1.17
N TYR A 118 9.48 14.54 -1.31
CA TYR A 118 8.29 13.78 -0.98
C TYR A 118 8.57 12.80 0.18
N TRP A 119 8.57 13.34 1.40
CA TRP A 119 8.84 12.59 2.63
C TRP A 119 7.65 11.70 3.00
N ILE A 120 7.95 10.54 3.55
CA ILE A 120 6.95 9.61 4.05
C ILE A 120 7.27 9.25 5.50
N TRP A 121 8.26 8.37 5.73
CA TRP A 121 8.64 7.95 7.07
C TRP A 121 9.72 8.81 7.72
N SER A 122 10.51 9.57 6.95
CA SER A 122 11.62 10.37 7.48
C SER A 122 11.22 11.26 8.64
N LYS A 123 10.07 11.96 8.55
CA LYS A 123 9.60 12.84 9.64
C LYS A 123 9.16 12.09 10.89
N ILE A 124 8.67 10.87 10.74
CA ILE A 124 8.36 9.99 11.87
C ILE A 124 9.66 9.52 12.51
N LEU A 125 10.64 9.07 11.72
CA LEU A 125 11.95 8.61 12.18
C LEU A 125 12.72 9.72 12.92
N GLU A 126 12.74 10.94 12.38
CA GLU A 126 13.35 12.10 13.03
C GLU A 126 12.78 12.33 14.46
N ASN A 127 11.46 12.26 14.59
CA ASN A 127 10.81 12.45 15.90
C ASN A 127 10.97 11.24 16.83
N LEU A 128 11.00 10.03 16.30
CA LEU A 128 11.34 8.84 17.09
C LEU A 128 12.79 8.91 17.60
N ALA A 129 13.74 9.34 16.77
CA ALA A 129 15.14 9.51 17.17
C ALA A 129 15.27 10.56 18.29
N ALA A 130 14.52 11.66 18.24
CA ALA A 130 14.53 12.68 19.27
C ALA A 130 14.09 12.18 20.65
N ILE A 131 13.29 11.12 20.73
CA ILE A 131 12.90 10.49 22.00
C ILE A 131 13.73 9.24 22.33
N GLY A 132 14.82 8.99 21.59
CA GLY A 132 15.82 7.99 21.89
C GLY A 132 15.68 6.66 21.14
N TYR A 133 14.90 6.59 20.05
CA TYR A 133 14.93 5.44 19.16
C TYR A 133 16.11 5.52 18.19
N ASP A 134 16.64 4.35 17.84
CA ASP A 134 17.74 4.18 16.92
C ASP A 134 17.61 2.84 16.16
N PRO A 135 18.55 2.47 15.27
CA PRO A 135 18.50 1.20 14.55
C PRO A 135 18.57 -0.06 15.41
N GLN A 136 18.86 0.04 16.69
CA GLN A 136 18.84 -1.11 17.63
C GLN A 136 17.41 -1.37 18.14
N THR A 137 16.63 -0.32 18.28
CA THR A 137 15.30 -0.33 18.90
C THR A 137 14.17 -0.09 17.91
N SER A 138 14.49 0.20 16.66
CA SER A 138 13.51 0.39 15.57
C SER A 138 13.95 -0.29 14.28
N TYR A 139 12.97 -0.72 13.48
CA TYR A 139 13.20 -1.46 12.24
C TYR A 139 12.13 -1.17 11.20
N THR A 140 12.53 -1.06 9.93
CA THR A 140 11.59 -0.97 8.80
C THR A 140 11.48 -2.33 8.12
N ALA A 141 10.29 -2.94 8.21
CA ALA A 141 9.96 -4.20 7.57
C ALA A 141 9.46 -3.94 6.13
N ALA A 142 10.37 -3.56 5.25
CA ALA A 142 10.08 -3.32 3.84
C ALA A 142 9.76 -4.62 3.11
N TYR A 143 8.80 -4.58 2.18
CA TYR A 143 8.34 -5.72 1.39
C TYR A 143 8.09 -5.33 -0.07
N ASP A 144 8.07 -6.30 -0.95
CA ASP A 144 7.71 -6.07 -2.35
C ASP A 144 6.18 -6.00 -2.48
N TRP A 145 5.67 -4.79 -2.45
CA TRP A 145 4.25 -4.47 -2.48
C TRP A 145 3.53 -4.86 -3.79
N ARG A 146 4.26 -5.27 -4.83
CA ARG A 146 3.67 -5.77 -6.08
C ARG A 146 3.08 -7.17 -5.92
N LEU A 147 3.63 -7.98 -5.01
CA LEU A 147 3.26 -9.37 -4.79
C LEU A 147 1.88 -9.50 -4.12
N SER A 148 1.19 -10.60 -4.40
CA SER A 148 0.14 -11.06 -3.51
C SER A 148 0.72 -11.43 -2.14
N TYR A 149 -0.11 -11.42 -1.10
CA TYR A 149 0.36 -11.75 0.26
C TYR A 149 0.95 -13.17 0.32
N ALA A 150 0.32 -14.14 -0.35
CA ALA A 150 0.88 -15.50 -0.46
C ALA A 150 2.26 -15.50 -1.11
N ASN A 151 2.45 -14.75 -2.20
CA ASN A 151 3.72 -14.68 -2.90
C ASN A 151 4.79 -13.88 -2.12
N MET A 152 4.42 -12.98 -1.21
CA MET A 152 5.39 -12.35 -0.29
C MET A 152 6.06 -13.42 0.58
N GLU A 153 5.33 -14.43 1.01
CA GLU A 153 5.91 -15.54 1.76
C GLU A 153 6.64 -16.53 0.84
N VAL A 154 6.01 -16.97 -0.25
CA VAL A 154 6.59 -17.98 -1.16
C VAL A 154 7.92 -17.53 -1.74
N ARG A 155 8.03 -16.28 -2.20
CA ARG A 155 9.25 -15.77 -2.86
C ARG A 155 10.27 -15.23 -1.86
N ASP A 156 9.82 -14.39 -0.91
CA ASP A 156 10.70 -13.57 -0.07
C ASP A 156 10.75 -14.05 1.39
N GLN A 157 9.89 -15.00 1.79
CA GLN A 157 9.69 -15.43 3.19
C GLN A 157 9.45 -14.22 4.11
N TYR A 158 8.66 -13.26 3.63
CA TYR A 158 8.50 -11.98 4.31
C TYR A 158 7.88 -12.13 5.69
N PHE A 159 6.80 -12.90 5.81
CA PHE A 159 6.11 -13.08 7.07
C PHE A 159 6.95 -13.93 8.05
N THR A 160 7.64 -14.96 7.56
CA THR A 160 8.62 -15.72 8.35
C THR A 160 9.69 -14.80 8.92
N ARG A 161 10.28 -13.92 8.11
CA ARG A 161 11.30 -12.95 8.55
C ARG A 161 10.73 -11.93 9.53
N LEU A 162 9.53 -11.40 9.28
CA LEU A 162 8.87 -10.46 10.18
C LEU A 162 8.62 -11.07 11.55
N LYS A 163 8.09 -12.32 11.60
CA LYS A 163 7.91 -13.09 12.83
C LYS A 163 9.23 -13.22 13.61
N MET A 164 10.28 -13.71 12.94
CA MET A 164 11.60 -13.89 13.56
C MET A 164 12.18 -12.59 14.10
N HIS A 165 11.99 -11.50 13.35
CA HIS A 165 12.47 -10.17 13.77
C HIS A 165 11.76 -9.70 15.03
N ILE A 166 10.43 -9.81 15.07
CA ILE A 166 9.61 -9.47 16.24
C ILE A 166 10.02 -10.28 17.45
N GLU A 167 10.11 -11.61 17.32
CA GLU A 167 10.52 -12.51 18.41
C GLU A 167 11.93 -12.19 18.93
N THR A 168 12.84 -11.84 18.02
CA THR A 168 14.20 -11.43 18.39
C THR A 168 14.19 -10.12 19.17
N ALA A 169 13.42 -9.11 18.69
CA ALA A 169 13.28 -7.84 19.39
C ALA A 169 12.68 -8.01 20.79
N VAL A 170 11.62 -8.80 20.92
CA VAL A 170 11.03 -9.15 22.24
C VAL A 170 12.04 -9.83 23.15
N LYS A 171 12.82 -10.77 22.61
CA LYS A 171 13.83 -11.51 23.38
C LYS A 171 14.96 -10.62 23.90
N ILE A 172 15.43 -9.67 23.08
CA ILE A 172 16.51 -8.73 23.42
C ILE A 172 16.02 -7.67 24.40
N GLU A 173 14.95 -6.97 24.04
CA GLU A 173 14.44 -5.81 24.78
C GLU A 173 13.60 -6.19 26.01
N LYS A 174 13.17 -7.44 26.12
CA LYS A 174 12.27 -7.96 27.17
C LYS A 174 10.94 -7.17 27.23
N LYS A 175 10.49 -6.66 26.10
CA LYS A 175 9.27 -5.87 25.92
C LYS A 175 8.59 -6.28 24.63
N LYS A 176 7.26 -6.24 24.63
CA LYS A 176 6.46 -6.44 23.42
C LYS A 176 6.75 -5.33 22.39
N VAL A 177 6.58 -5.62 21.12
CA VAL A 177 6.84 -4.72 20.00
C VAL A 177 5.62 -3.84 19.72
N VAL A 178 5.85 -2.60 19.33
CA VAL A 178 4.85 -1.73 18.72
C VAL A 178 5.00 -1.85 17.19
N LEU A 179 3.90 -2.19 16.50
CA LEU A 179 3.82 -2.22 15.05
C LEU A 179 3.21 -0.91 14.55
N ALA A 180 3.89 -0.20 13.65
CA ALA A 180 3.37 1.00 13.00
C ALA A 180 3.22 0.72 11.51
N SER A 181 2.00 0.72 10.99
CA SER A 181 1.72 0.46 9.59
C SER A 181 1.14 1.68 8.88
N HIS A 182 1.45 1.83 7.60
CA HIS A 182 0.91 2.90 6.77
C HIS A 182 0.31 2.32 5.48
N SER A 183 -0.88 2.83 5.07
CA SER A 183 -1.49 2.50 3.78
C SER A 183 -1.70 0.98 3.62
N MET A 184 -1.21 0.36 2.53
CA MET A 184 -1.24 -1.09 2.30
C MET A 184 -0.61 -1.90 3.44
N GLY A 185 0.36 -1.32 4.17
CA GLY A 185 0.97 -1.96 5.34
C GLY A 185 -0.03 -2.37 6.43
N GLY A 186 -1.19 -1.70 6.50
CA GLY A 186 -2.29 -2.09 7.38
C GLY A 186 -2.88 -3.46 7.00
N GLN A 187 -3.18 -3.68 5.72
CA GLN A 187 -3.66 -4.98 5.22
C GLN A 187 -2.57 -6.06 5.36
N VAL A 188 -1.30 -5.72 5.11
CA VAL A 188 -0.16 -6.63 5.30
C VAL A 188 -0.10 -7.13 6.75
N LEU A 189 -0.29 -6.25 7.74
CA LEU A 189 -0.33 -6.66 9.15
C LEU A 189 -1.58 -7.47 9.49
N PHE A 190 -2.74 -7.12 8.94
CA PHE A 190 -3.94 -7.89 9.15
C PHE A 190 -3.77 -9.32 8.64
N TYR A 191 -3.24 -9.50 7.43
CA TYR A 191 -2.87 -10.81 6.88
C TYR A 191 -1.82 -11.52 7.75
N PHE A 192 -0.79 -10.81 8.18
CA PHE A 192 0.28 -11.36 9.02
C PHE A 192 -0.25 -11.92 10.35
N PHE A 193 -1.22 -11.27 10.99
CA PHE A 193 -1.80 -11.75 12.23
C PHE A 193 -2.53 -13.08 12.06
N HIS A 194 -3.23 -13.27 10.94
CA HIS A 194 -3.81 -14.57 10.58
C HIS A 194 -2.71 -15.59 10.28
N TRP A 195 -1.78 -15.20 9.42
CA TRP A 195 -0.69 -16.09 8.97
C TRP A 195 0.16 -16.59 10.14
N VAL A 196 0.52 -15.74 11.09
CA VAL A 196 1.39 -16.12 12.20
C VAL A 196 0.73 -17.11 13.16
N ALA A 197 -0.58 -16.98 13.37
CA ALA A 197 -1.34 -17.86 14.25
C ALA A 197 -1.69 -19.20 13.58
N HIS A 198 -1.98 -19.18 12.28
CA HIS A 198 -2.53 -20.33 11.58
C HIS A 198 -1.52 -21.45 11.33
N LYS A 199 -2.01 -22.70 11.42
CA LYS A 199 -1.21 -23.94 11.24
C LYS A 199 -0.51 -24.07 9.88
N SER A 200 -1.09 -23.53 8.82
CA SER A 200 -0.51 -23.53 7.47
C SER A 200 0.41 -22.33 7.19
N GLY A 201 0.56 -21.42 8.14
CA GLY A 201 1.45 -20.27 8.07
C GLY A 201 2.57 -20.36 9.08
N GLY A 202 2.64 -19.34 9.97
CA GLY A 202 3.67 -19.26 11.01
C GLY A 202 3.55 -20.28 12.14
N ASN A 203 2.41 -20.95 12.27
CA ASN A 203 2.07 -22.00 13.21
C ASN A 203 2.49 -21.67 14.67
N ALA A 204 2.33 -20.40 15.06
CA ALA A 204 2.74 -19.96 16.39
C ALA A 204 1.59 -19.98 17.43
N GLY A 205 0.35 -20.25 16.97
CA GLY A 205 -0.84 -20.30 17.81
C GLY A 205 -1.51 -18.93 18.00
N GLU A 206 -2.74 -18.95 18.47
CA GLU A 206 -3.59 -17.75 18.61
C GLU A 206 -3.05 -16.72 19.62
N SER A 207 -2.31 -17.18 20.66
CA SER A 207 -1.77 -16.29 21.70
C SER A 207 -0.56 -15.46 21.22
N TRP A 208 0.07 -15.83 20.11
CA TRP A 208 1.33 -15.22 19.66
C TRP A 208 1.24 -13.70 19.55
N VAL A 209 0.14 -13.19 18.97
CA VAL A 209 -0.07 -11.75 18.81
C VAL A 209 -0.14 -11.06 20.16
N ASP A 210 -0.92 -11.61 21.09
CA ASP A 210 -1.06 -11.07 22.44
C ASP A 210 0.25 -11.11 23.23
N GLU A 211 1.08 -12.13 23.03
CA GLU A 211 2.36 -12.32 23.73
C GLU A 211 3.47 -11.39 23.22
N ASN A 212 3.47 -11.06 21.94
CA ASN A 212 4.59 -10.36 21.30
C ASN A 212 4.30 -8.91 20.93
N ILE A 213 3.03 -8.52 20.75
CA ILE A 213 2.66 -7.18 20.28
C ILE A 213 1.99 -6.38 21.39
N GLU A 214 2.54 -5.21 21.69
CA GLU A 214 1.99 -4.25 22.64
C GLU A 214 0.88 -3.40 22.01
N ALA A 215 1.14 -2.91 20.79
CA ALA A 215 0.21 -2.05 20.09
C ALA A 215 0.39 -2.14 18.58
N TRP A 216 -0.70 -1.90 17.86
CA TRP A 216 -0.73 -1.65 16.43
C TRP A 216 -1.20 -0.22 16.16
N ILE A 217 -0.30 0.59 15.60
CA ILE A 217 -0.56 1.95 15.14
C ILE A 217 -0.84 1.87 13.64
N ASN A 218 -2.11 2.02 13.27
CA ASN A 218 -2.56 1.97 11.88
C ASN A 218 -2.74 3.38 11.33
N ILE A 219 -1.84 3.80 10.45
CA ILE A 219 -1.83 5.15 9.85
C ILE A 219 -2.42 5.05 8.45
N SER A 220 -3.63 5.57 8.26
CA SER A 220 -4.34 5.58 6.98
C SER A 220 -4.33 4.22 6.28
N GLY A 221 -4.45 3.12 7.03
CA GLY A 221 -4.48 1.76 6.50
C GLY A 221 -5.73 1.51 5.68
N CYS A 222 -5.55 0.96 4.49
CA CYS A 222 -6.64 0.69 3.55
C CYS A 222 -7.35 -0.65 3.84
N MET A 223 -7.85 -0.84 5.06
CA MET A 223 -8.45 -2.10 5.53
C MET A 223 -9.61 -2.58 4.67
N LEU A 224 -10.43 -1.67 4.16
CA LEU A 224 -11.55 -1.96 3.26
C LEU A 224 -11.23 -1.61 1.81
N GLY A 225 -9.96 -1.59 1.46
CA GLY A 225 -9.49 -1.17 0.15
C GLY A 225 -9.46 0.36 -0.01
N THR A 226 -9.32 0.80 -1.24
CA THR A 226 -9.31 2.22 -1.59
C THR A 226 -10.15 2.48 -2.84
N ALA A 227 -10.95 3.54 -2.81
CA ALA A 227 -11.72 3.98 -3.96
C ALA A 227 -10.85 4.22 -5.20
N LYS A 228 -9.59 4.67 -5.02
CA LYS A 228 -8.64 4.93 -6.10
C LYS A 228 -8.06 3.67 -6.75
N GLY A 229 -8.14 2.52 -6.09
CA GLY A 229 -7.66 1.24 -6.63
C GLY A 229 -8.38 0.85 -7.91
N LEU A 230 -9.70 1.02 -7.95
CA LEU A 230 -10.50 0.65 -9.12
C LEU A 230 -10.16 1.50 -10.37
N PRO A 231 -10.16 2.83 -10.35
CA PRO A 231 -9.73 3.64 -11.50
C PRO A 231 -8.29 3.34 -11.94
N ALA A 232 -7.39 3.04 -11.01
CA ALA A 232 -6.01 2.71 -11.34
C ALA A 232 -5.93 1.45 -12.22
N VAL A 233 -6.57 0.35 -11.83
CA VAL A 233 -6.52 -0.91 -12.59
C VAL A 233 -7.47 -0.91 -13.80
N LEU A 234 -8.54 -0.14 -13.76
CA LEU A 234 -9.51 -0.06 -14.88
C LEU A 234 -8.98 0.81 -16.02
N SER A 235 -8.43 1.99 -15.72
CA SER A 235 -8.08 3.01 -16.71
C SER A 235 -6.68 3.60 -16.56
N GLY A 236 -5.86 3.11 -15.63
CA GLY A 236 -4.53 3.66 -15.36
C GLY A 236 -4.55 5.06 -14.76
N GLU A 237 -5.64 5.47 -14.10
CA GLU A 237 -5.75 6.80 -13.51
C GLU A 237 -4.87 6.91 -12.25
N MET A 238 -4.07 7.97 -12.20
CA MET A 238 -3.14 8.26 -11.08
C MET A 238 -3.24 9.70 -10.57
N LYS A 239 -4.12 10.51 -11.13
CA LYS A 239 -4.08 11.97 -11.02
C LYS A 239 -4.07 12.52 -9.59
N ASP A 240 -4.63 11.78 -8.64
CA ASP A 240 -4.73 12.23 -7.26
C ASP A 240 -3.80 11.46 -6.29
N THR A 241 -2.96 10.57 -6.79
CA THR A 241 -2.17 9.68 -5.92
C THR A 241 -0.83 10.27 -5.49
N ALA A 242 -0.38 11.34 -6.14
CA ALA A 242 0.88 11.96 -5.78
C ALA A 242 0.68 13.46 -5.61
N GLN A 243 1.23 14.01 -4.55
CA GLN A 243 1.47 15.47 -4.43
C GLN A 243 2.58 15.93 -5.39
N LEU A 244 2.71 15.26 -6.52
CA LEU A 244 3.59 15.70 -7.59
C LEU A 244 3.01 16.97 -8.19
N ASN A 245 3.88 17.93 -8.49
CA ASN A 245 3.43 19.13 -9.18
C ASN A 245 2.87 18.78 -10.57
N ALA A 246 1.99 19.62 -11.10
CA ALA A 246 1.28 19.38 -12.35
C ALA A 246 2.22 19.07 -13.54
N PHE A 247 3.44 19.61 -13.55
CA PHE A 247 4.43 19.34 -14.60
C PHE A 247 5.00 17.92 -14.52
N ALA A 248 5.23 17.40 -13.30
CA ALA A 248 5.70 16.03 -13.12
C ALA A 248 4.62 15.03 -13.53
N VAL A 249 3.36 15.30 -13.16
CA VAL A 249 2.20 14.47 -13.57
C VAL A 249 2.05 14.49 -15.10
N ALA A 250 2.05 15.66 -15.73
CA ALA A 250 1.97 15.78 -17.20
C ALA A 250 3.15 15.11 -17.91
N GLY A 251 4.34 15.16 -17.31
CA GLY A 251 5.52 14.45 -17.80
C GLY A 251 5.31 12.93 -17.79
N ILE A 252 4.84 12.37 -16.68
CA ILE A 252 4.55 10.93 -16.56
C ILE A 252 3.47 10.51 -17.56
N GLU A 253 2.38 11.28 -17.69
CA GLU A 253 1.30 10.98 -18.64
C GLU A 253 1.77 10.96 -20.10
N ARG A 254 2.75 11.78 -20.44
CA ARG A 254 3.34 11.81 -21.78
C ARG A 254 4.22 10.59 -22.07
N PHE A 255 4.91 10.07 -21.08
CA PHE A 255 5.82 8.93 -21.24
C PHE A 255 5.15 7.58 -21.04
N LEU A 256 4.12 7.51 -20.20
CA LEU A 256 3.42 6.30 -19.84
C LEU A 256 1.91 6.52 -20.00
N GLY A 257 1.35 6.02 -21.10
CA GLY A 257 -0.07 6.16 -21.42
C GLY A 257 -0.98 5.47 -20.41
N ARG A 258 -2.27 5.80 -20.43
CA ARG A 258 -3.25 5.24 -19.49
C ARG A 258 -3.38 3.73 -19.62
N GLU A 259 -3.46 3.20 -20.83
CA GLU A 259 -3.54 1.76 -21.08
C GLU A 259 -2.31 1.02 -20.56
N GLU A 260 -1.12 1.57 -20.80
CA GLU A 260 0.13 1.00 -20.29
C GLU A 260 0.16 1.00 -18.74
N ARG A 261 -0.33 2.06 -18.10
CA ARG A 261 -0.43 2.11 -16.64
C ARG A 261 -1.42 1.09 -16.10
N ALA A 262 -2.59 0.95 -16.74
CA ALA A 262 -3.56 -0.06 -16.34
C ALA A 262 -2.98 -1.47 -16.45
N GLU A 263 -2.27 -1.78 -17.54
CA GLU A 263 -1.58 -3.05 -17.71
C GLU A 263 -0.54 -3.31 -16.61
N ILE A 264 0.29 -2.29 -16.31
CA ILE A 264 1.29 -2.37 -15.23
C ILE A 264 0.63 -2.65 -13.89
N PHE A 265 -0.43 -1.93 -13.54
CA PHE A 265 -1.12 -2.10 -12.25
C PHE A 265 -1.83 -3.46 -12.14
N ARG A 266 -2.44 -3.93 -13.23
CA ARG A 266 -3.04 -5.27 -13.27
C ARG A 266 -2.01 -6.38 -13.07
N ALA A 267 -0.78 -6.19 -13.56
CA ALA A 267 0.31 -7.15 -13.35
C ALA A 267 0.92 -7.11 -11.94
N MET A 268 0.28 -6.41 -10.98
CA MET A 268 0.73 -6.29 -9.60
C MET A 268 -0.40 -6.69 -8.64
N PRO A 269 -0.49 -7.96 -8.24
CA PRO A 269 -1.56 -8.45 -7.33
C PRO A 269 -1.72 -7.63 -6.06
N GLY A 270 -0.63 -7.09 -5.51
CA GLY A 270 -0.69 -6.24 -4.33
C GLY A 270 -1.46 -4.93 -4.54
N ILE A 271 -1.47 -4.37 -5.75
CA ILE A 271 -2.34 -3.23 -6.09
C ILE A 271 -3.80 -3.67 -6.10
N SER A 272 -4.08 -4.82 -6.66
CA SER A 272 -5.44 -5.37 -6.75
C SER A 272 -6.00 -5.77 -5.38
N SER A 273 -5.15 -6.11 -4.40
CA SER A 273 -5.60 -6.37 -3.03
C SER A 273 -6.21 -5.14 -2.35
N MET A 274 -5.92 -3.95 -2.87
CA MET A 274 -6.48 -2.68 -2.37
C MET A 274 -7.76 -2.25 -3.10
N LEU A 275 -8.36 -3.09 -3.92
CA LEU A 275 -9.69 -2.84 -4.47
C LEU A 275 -10.73 -2.74 -3.34
N PRO A 276 -11.84 -1.97 -3.54
CA PRO A 276 -12.86 -1.80 -2.52
C PRO A 276 -13.44 -3.13 -2.03
N ILE A 277 -13.50 -3.33 -0.72
CA ILE A 277 -13.97 -4.53 -0.03
C ILE A 277 -15.35 -4.28 0.57
N GLY A 278 -16.23 -5.28 0.59
CA GLY A 278 -17.54 -5.24 1.21
C GLY A 278 -18.68 -4.73 0.34
N GLY A 279 -18.38 -4.42 -0.92
CA GLY A 279 -19.39 -4.04 -1.93
C GLY A 279 -20.34 -2.94 -1.48
N ASP A 280 -21.60 -3.04 -1.88
CA ASP A 280 -22.63 -2.04 -1.58
C ASP A 280 -22.97 -1.96 -0.09
N ALA A 281 -22.71 -3.02 0.69
CA ALA A 281 -22.93 -3.04 2.13
C ALA A 281 -22.02 -2.03 2.88
N VAL A 282 -20.85 -1.73 2.35
CA VAL A 282 -19.87 -0.78 2.94
C VAL A 282 -19.93 0.56 2.23
N TRP A 283 -19.98 0.55 0.90
CA TRP A 283 -19.78 1.75 0.08
C TRP A 283 -21.10 2.43 -0.33
N GLY A 284 -22.23 1.82 0.01
CA GLY A 284 -23.54 2.30 -0.37
C GLY A 284 -23.99 1.83 -1.76
N ASP A 285 -25.27 2.10 -2.03
CA ASP A 285 -25.93 1.81 -3.29
C ASP A 285 -26.30 3.08 -4.06
N MET A 286 -27.06 2.96 -5.16
CA MET A 286 -27.46 4.09 -5.98
C MET A 286 -28.35 5.11 -5.26
N ASN A 287 -28.95 4.73 -4.13
CA ASN A 287 -29.90 5.55 -3.40
C ASN A 287 -29.30 6.17 -2.12
N SER A 288 -28.36 5.47 -1.49
CA SER A 288 -27.76 5.92 -0.24
C SER A 288 -26.34 5.38 -0.05
N ALA A 289 -25.50 6.20 0.57
CA ALA A 289 -24.17 5.84 1.04
C ALA A 289 -23.91 6.45 2.42
N PRO A 290 -22.98 5.87 3.22
CA PRO A 290 -22.67 6.38 4.57
C PRO A 290 -22.26 7.84 4.62
N ASP A 291 -21.61 8.33 3.57
CA ASP A 291 -21.08 9.71 3.47
C ASP A 291 -22.04 10.69 2.81
N ASP A 292 -23.26 10.27 2.48
CA ASP A 292 -24.26 11.14 1.82
C ASP A 292 -24.63 12.32 2.71
N LYS A 293 -24.73 13.49 2.10
CA LYS A 293 -25.15 14.73 2.76
C LYS A 293 -26.62 15.01 2.54
N PRO A 294 -27.32 15.58 3.53
CA PRO A 294 -28.70 16.00 3.32
C PRO A 294 -28.85 16.93 2.13
N GLY A 295 -29.79 16.63 1.23
CA GLY A 295 -30.12 17.45 0.06
C GLY A 295 -29.19 17.27 -1.16
N GLN A 296 -28.26 16.33 -1.15
CA GLN A 296 -27.52 16.02 -2.37
C GLN A 296 -28.38 15.23 -3.37
N ASN A 297 -28.14 15.48 -4.67
CA ASN A 297 -28.96 14.88 -5.75
C ASN A 297 -28.48 13.49 -6.20
N VAL A 298 -27.25 13.12 -5.88
CA VAL A 298 -26.62 11.85 -6.30
C VAL A 298 -25.91 11.27 -5.10
N SER A 299 -26.23 10.02 -4.75
CA SER A 299 -25.54 9.28 -3.69
C SER A 299 -24.07 9.04 -4.04
N TYR A 300 -23.20 9.08 -3.05
CA TYR A 300 -21.80 8.65 -3.18
C TYR A 300 -21.68 7.13 -3.45
N GLY A 301 -22.73 6.37 -3.21
CA GLY A 301 -22.81 4.96 -3.63
C GLY A 301 -22.84 4.76 -5.14
N ALA A 302 -23.16 5.82 -5.94
CA ALA A 302 -22.87 5.86 -7.36
C ALA A 302 -21.36 6.04 -7.59
N PHE A 303 -20.59 4.97 -7.47
CA PHE A 303 -19.15 4.96 -7.40
C PHE A 303 -18.48 5.34 -8.74
N LEU A 304 -18.91 4.76 -9.86
CA LEU A 304 -18.56 5.20 -11.20
C LEU A 304 -19.71 6.01 -11.78
N ASN A 305 -19.44 7.28 -12.07
CA ASN A 305 -20.40 8.17 -12.69
C ASN A 305 -20.01 8.48 -14.13
N PHE A 306 -20.86 8.10 -15.08
CA PHE A 306 -20.69 8.42 -16.48
C PHE A 306 -21.34 9.76 -16.79
N ARG A 307 -20.55 10.69 -17.34
CA ARG A 307 -21.12 11.94 -17.85
C ARG A 307 -21.97 11.65 -19.09
N ASN A 308 -23.23 12.08 -19.07
CA ASN A 308 -24.09 12.04 -20.24
C ASN A 308 -23.50 12.94 -21.33
N HIS A 309 -22.73 12.36 -22.21
CA HIS A 309 -22.52 12.90 -23.53
C HIS A 309 -23.55 12.23 -24.46
N ASN A 310 -24.13 12.95 -25.38
CA ASN A 310 -25.18 12.54 -26.37
C ASN A 310 -24.76 11.34 -27.25
N SER A 311 -24.08 10.35 -26.71
CA SER A 311 -23.69 9.14 -27.39
C SER A 311 -24.65 8.01 -27.01
N SER A 312 -25.00 7.19 -27.99
CA SER A 312 -25.78 5.95 -27.86
C SER A 312 -25.20 4.92 -26.87
N HIS A 313 -24.11 5.23 -26.20
CA HIS A 313 -23.39 4.41 -25.24
C HIS A 313 -23.36 5.02 -23.82
N ALA A 314 -24.38 5.81 -23.44
CA ALA A 314 -24.50 6.30 -22.06
C ALA A 314 -24.65 5.10 -21.11
N GLN A 315 -23.53 4.63 -20.59
CA GLN A 315 -23.53 3.61 -19.55
C GLN A 315 -24.15 4.22 -18.28
N ARG A 316 -24.91 3.42 -17.56
CA ARG A 316 -25.51 3.84 -16.29
C ARG A 316 -24.41 3.95 -15.22
N ASN A 317 -24.57 4.90 -14.30
CA ASN A 317 -23.74 4.93 -13.10
C ASN A 317 -23.72 3.56 -12.42
N MET A 318 -22.62 3.23 -11.78
CA MET A 318 -22.40 1.91 -11.17
C MET A 318 -22.04 2.06 -9.69
N THR A 319 -22.57 1.17 -8.87
CA THR A 319 -22.13 0.98 -7.49
C THR A 319 -20.72 0.36 -7.44
N VAL A 320 -20.14 0.22 -6.25
CA VAL A 320 -18.85 -0.49 -6.08
C VAL A 320 -18.95 -1.92 -6.60
N GLN A 321 -20.00 -2.65 -6.22
CA GLN A 321 -20.20 -4.02 -6.67
C GLN A 321 -20.28 -4.13 -8.19
N GLN A 322 -21.13 -3.31 -8.81
CA GLN A 322 -21.28 -3.26 -10.28
C GLN A 322 -19.99 -2.84 -10.98
N SER A 323 -19.21 -1.94 -10.36
CA SER A 323 -17.93 -1.48 -10.90
C SER A 323 -16.86 -2.56 -10.88
N LEU A 324 -16.83 -3.40 -9.84
CA LEU A 324 -15.95 -4.58 -9.76
C LEU A 324 -16.35 -5.65 -10.79
N GLU A 325 -17.65 -5.91 -10.94
CA GLU A 325 -18.17 -6.81 -11.97
C GLU A 325 -17.83 -6.31 -13.38
N TYR A 326 -17.98 -5.00 -13.62
CA TYR A 326 -17.58 -4.38 -14.88
C TYR A 326 -16.08 -4.53 -15.15
N LEU A 327 -15.23 -4.28 -14.14
CA LEU A 327 -13.79 -4.49 -14.23
C LEU A 327 -13.46 -5.92 -14.65
N LEU A 328 -14.02 -6.90 -13.95
CA LEU A 328 -13.77 -8.32 -14.25
C LEU A 328 -14.28 -8.73 -15.64
N ASN A 329 -15.43 -8.23 -16.05
CA ASN A 329 -16.03 -8.57 -17.36
C ASN A 329 -15.29 -7.90 -18.55
N THR A 330 -14.55 -6.84 -18.32
CA THR A 330 -13.85 -6.07 -19.37
C THR A 330 -12.34 -6.28 -19.40
N THR A 331 -11.79 -7.02 -18.45
CA THR A 331 -10.35 -7.29 -18.36
C THR A 331 -10.00 -8.69 -18.89
N GLU A 332 -8.73 -8.91 -19.14
CA GLU A 332 -8.19 -10.14 -19.69
C GLU A 332 -8.38 -11.33 -18.72
N PRO A 333 -8.57 -12.56 -19.24
CA PRO A 333 -8.78 -13.75 -18.40
C PRO A 333 -7.70 -13.97 -17.33
N TRP A 334 -6.42 -13.70 -17.66
CA TRP A 334 -5.33 -13.86 -16.70
C TRP A 334 -5.50 -12.95 -15.47
N TYR A 335 -6.04 -11.73 -15.66
CA TYR A 335 -6.31 -10.81 -14.56
C TYR A 335 -7.48 -11.27 -13.69
N GLN A 336 -8.53 -11.80 -14.32
CA GLN A 336 -9.67 -12.39 -13.61
C GLN A 336 -9.22 -13.56 -12.72
N ASP A 337 -8.35 -14.42 -13.21
CA ASP A 337 -7.84 -15.56 -12.44
C ASP A 337 -6.91 -15.10 -11.30
N MET A 338 -6.09 -14.10 -11.55
CA MET A 338 -5.25 -13.48 -10.51
C MET A 338 -6.08 -12.87 -9.37
N ILE A 339 -7.16 -12.14 -9.70
CA ILE A 339 -8.08 -11.58 -8.72
C ILE A 339 -8.73 -12.67 -7.88
N LYS A 340 -9.25 -13.74 -8.49
CA LYS A 340 -9.85 -14.88 -7.78
C LYS A 340 -8.89 -15.54 -6.80
N GLY A 341 -7.60 -15.53 -7.09
CA GLY A 341 -6.56 -16.15 -6.25
C GLY A 341 -5.94 -15.22 -5.19
N SER A 342 -6.26 -13.92 -5.18
CA SER A 342 -5.55 -12.96 -4.33
C SER A 342 -6.41 -11.86 -3.69
N TYR A 343 -7.72 -11.84 -3.96
CA TYR A 343 -8.61 -10.80 -3.48
C TYR A 343 -9.96 -11.37 -3.07
N SER A 344 -10.51 -10.89 -1.97
CA SER A 344 -11.85 -11.20 -1.48
C SER A 344 -12.58 -9.93 -1.07
N ASN A 345 -13.84 -9.79 -1.49
CA ASN A 345 -14.69 -8.62 -1.22
C ASN A 345 -16.00 -9.01 -0.52
N GLY A 346 -16.10 -10.23 -0.01
CA GLY A 346 -17.28 -10.74 0.65
C GLY A 346 -17.54 -10.10 2.02
N VAL A 347 -18.70 -10.45 2.57
CA VAL A 347 -19.12 -10.13 3.94
C VAL A 347 -19.64 -11.41 4.58
N ALA A 348 -19.06 -11.82 5.69
CA ALA A 348 -19.60 -12.92 6.50
C ALA A 348 -20.74 -12.41 7.39
N HIS A 349 -21.87 -13.10 7.36
CA HIS A 349 -23.08 -12.72 8.08
C HIS A 349 -23.29 -13.52 9.36
N THR A 350 -22.55 -14.61 9.52
CA THR A 350 -22.67 -15.51 10.67
C THR A 350 -21.32 -15.88 11.24
N LYS A 351 -21.29 -16.24 12.53
CA LYS A 351 -20.08 -16.76 13.17
C LYS A 351 -19.55 -18.01 12.46
N ALA A 352 -20.43 -18.88 11.99
CA ALA A 352 -20.03 -20.10 11.27
C ALA A 352 -19.32 -19.78 9.95
N GLU A 353 -19.73 -18.74 9.22
CA GLU A 353 -19.05 -18.27 8.02
C GLU A 353 -17.67 -17.70 8.37
N VAL A 354 -17.56 -16.87 9.42
CA VAL A 354 -16.28 -16.35 9.89
C VAL A 354 -15.34 -17.48 10.25
N ASP A 355 -15.80 -18.45 11.05
CA ASP A 355 -14.99 -19.59 11.48
C ASP A 355 -14.55 -20.48 10.28
N ALA A 356 -15.40 -20.65 9.26
CA ALA A 356 -15.04 -21.37 8.04
C ALA A 356 -14.01 -20.61 7.17
N ASN A 357 -14.05 -19.28 7.19
CA ASN A 357 -13.16 -18.44 6.40
C ASN A 357 -11.71 -18.39 6.99
N GLU A 358 -11.54 -18.75 8.24
CA GLU A 358 -10.22 -18.73 8.89
C GLU A 358 -9.20 -19.69 8.25
N ASP A 359 -9.66 -20.78 7.62
CA ASP A 359 -8.80 -21.72 6.90
C ASP A 359 -8.52 -21.31 5.43
N ASP A 360 -9.06 -20.17 4.94
CA ASP A 360 -8.87 -19.67 3.59
C ASP A 360 -7.94 -18.44 3.56
N PRO A 361 -6.65 -18.59 3.14
CA PRO A 361 -5.71 -17.48 3.10
C PRO A 361 -6.11 -16.30 2.21
N ILE A 362 -6.97 -16.49 1.20
CA ILE A 362 -7.45 -15.41 0.32
C ILE A 362 -8.29 -14.41 1.13
N LYS A 363 -9.01 -14.91 2.14
CA LYS A 363 -9.89 -14.11 2.99
C LYS A 363 -9.18 -13.37 4.14
N TRP A 364 -7.95 -13.72 4.44
CA TRP A 364 -7.17 -13.07 5.50
C TRP A 364 -6.83 -11.60 5.22
N ILE A 365 -7.15 -11.10 4.04
CA ILE A 365 -7.05 -9.66 3.73
C ILE A 365 -8.33 -8.89 4.10
N ASN A 366 -9.44 -9.60 4.33
CA ASN A 366 -10.77 -9.02 4.42
C ASN A 366 -11.30 -9.06 5.86
N PRO A 367 -11.32 -7.92 6.57
CA PRO A 367 -11.80 -7.85 7.95
C PRO A 367 -13.31 -8.04 8.09
N LEU A 368 -14.07 -8.12 6.99
CA LEU A 368 -15.49 -8.42 6.98
C LEU A 368 -15.78 -9.92 6.84
N GLU A 369 -14.78 -10.72 6.53
CA GLU A 369 -14.89 -12.16 6.36
C GLU A 369 -14.14 -12.95 7.42
N THR A 370 -13.12 -12.37 8.04
CA THR A 370 -12.28 -13.01 9.07
C THR A 370 -12.12 -12.10 10.28
N ARG A 371 -11.80 -12.69 11.41
CA ARG A 371 -11.54 -11.95 12.65
C ARG A 371 -10.04 -11.96 12.98
N LEU A 372 -9.56 -10.95 13.66
CA LEU A 372 -8.23 -10.97 14.24
C LEU A 372 -8.08 -12.11 15.27
N PRO A 373 -6.88 -12.71 15.40
CA PRO A 373 -6.57 -13.63 16.50
C PRO A 373 -6.89 -13.00 17.86
N LEU A 374 -7.23 -13.84 18.83
CA LEU A 374 -7.60 -13.37 20.16
C LEU A 374 -6.39 -12.77 20.87
N ALA A 375 -6.39 -11.45 20.99
CA ALA A 375 -5.31 -10.68 21.61
C ALA A 375 -5.90 -9.60 22.55
N PRO A 376 -6.40 -9.96 23.73
CA PRO A 376 -7.15 -9.06 24.61
C PRO A 376 -6.31 -7.88 25.13
N ASN A 377 -4.99 -7.98 25.14
CA ASN A 377 -4.10 -6.92 25.60
C ASN A 377 -3.56 -6.06 24.46
N LEU A 378 -3.83 -6.40 23.20
CA LEU A 378 -3.40 -5.62 22.04
C LEU A 378 -4.16 -4.29 21.98
N LYS A 379 -3.43 -3.18 21.93
CA LYS A 379 -3.99 -1.86 21.71
C LYS A 379 -3.94 -1.51 20.22
N ILE A 380 -5.05 -1.11 19.64
CA ILE A 380 -5.11 -0.68 18.25
C ILE A 380 -5.45 0.81 18.17
N TYR A 381 -4.57 1.58 17.53
CA TYR A 381 -4.74 3.00 17.29
C TYR A 381 -4.88 3.27 15.80
N CYS A 382 -5.99 3.87 15.38
CA CYS A 382 -6.24 4.22 13.99
C CYS A 382 -6.11 5.72 13.78
N PHE A 383 -5.17 6.13 12.94
CA PHE A 383 -4.97 7.52 12.53
C PHE A 383 -5.39 7.67 11.07
N TYR A 384 -6.30 8.60 10.81
CA TYR A 384 -6.77 8.92 9.48
C TYR A 384 -6.99 10.43 9.33
N GLY A 385 -6.76 10.94 8.13
CA GLY A 385 -7.02 12.34 7.81
C GLY A 385 -8.46 12.54 7.36
N ILE A 386 -9.11 13.58 7.88
CA ILE A 386 -10.38 14.08 7.33
C ILE A 386 -10.00 15.23 6.40
N LEU A 387 -10.15 15.01 5.09
CA LEU A 387 -10.03 16.09 4.13
C LEU A 387 -11.27 16.99 4.24
N PRO A 388 -11.14 18.34 4.07
CA PRO A 388 -12.30 19.17 3.87
C PRO A 388 -13.13 18.62 2.70
N PRO A 389 -14.46 18.88 2.63
CA PRO A 389 -15.41 18.13 1.84
C PRO A 389 -14.87 17.86 0.44
N PHE A 390 -14.70 16.60 0.13
CA PHE A 390 -14.24 16.11 -1.18
C PHE A 390 -15.09 16.75 -2.26
N THR A 391 -14.43 17.38 -3.21
CA THR A 391 -15.03 17.50 -4.54
C THR A 391 -15.08 16.03 -5.03
N PRO A 392 -16.25 15.46 -5.31
CA PRO A 392 -16.35 14.09 -5.79
C PRO A 392 -15.37 13.90 -6.94
N ILE A 393 -14.77 12.71 -7.04
CA ILE A 393 -13.93 12.35 -8.18
C ILE A 393 -14.84 12.53 -9.41
N LYS A 394 -14.82 13.74 -9.95
CA LYS A 394 -15.63 14.07 -11.12
C LYS A 394 -15.09 13.20 -12.24
N SER A 395 -15.89 12.22 -12.59
CA SER A 395 -15.81 11.35 -13.77
C SER A 395 -14.66 11.66 -14.72
N LEU A 396 -13.75 10.74 -14.83
CA LEU A 396 -12.52 10.85 -15.62
C LEU A 396 -12.58 10.10 -16.94
N PHE A 397 -13.75 9.62 -17.32
CA PHE A 397 -13.94 9.00 -18.63
C PHE A 397 -14.42 10.04 -19.63
N THR A 398 -13.52 10.83 -20.20
CA THR A 398 -13.69 11.42 -21.52
C THR A 398 -13.14 10.41 -22.51
N THR A 399 -14.01 9.63 -23.14
CA THR A 399 -13.71 9.00 -24.41
C THR A 399 -13.60 10.11 -25.45
N ASN A 400 -12.40 10.31 -26.01
CA ASN A 400 -12.27 10.94 -27.32
C ASN A 400 -12.63 9.92 -28.38
#